data_fa52c38cb9c5b1b7ef10783f43d6db95
#
_entry.id   fa52c38cb9c5b1b7ef10783f43d6db95
#
_cell.length_a   1.000
_cell.length_b   1.000
_cell.length_c   1.000
_cell.angle_alpha   90.00
_cell.angle_beta   90.00
_cell.angle_gamma   90.00
#
_symmetry.space_group_name_H-M   'P 1'
#
loop_
_entity.id
_entity.type
_entity.pdbx_description
1 polymer ?
#
loop_
_entity_poly.entity_id
_entity_poly.type
_entity_poly.pdbx_seq_one_letter_code
_entity_poly.pdbx_strand_id
1 'polypeptide(L)' 'MEHYRNLGRTSGVSAYEAGSDYIRVRFSTGSVYSYSYRKAGSGHVEQMKLLALRGSGLNSYINRFVKFLYD' A
#
# COMPACT_ATOMS: atom_id res chain seq x y z
N MET A 1 -11.26 1.52 6.40
CA MET A 1 -9.83 1.66 6.08
C MET A 1 -9.16 2.64 7.01
N GLU A 2 -7.90 2.35 7.34
CA GLU A 2 -7.10 3.26 8.10
C GLU A 2 -6.66 4.44 7.24
N HIS A 3 -6.67 5.62 7.79
CA HIS A 3 -6.18 6.80 7.12
C HIS A 3 -4.64 6.72 6.99
N TYR A 4 -4.11 6.90 5.77
CA TYR A 4 -2.66 6.95 5.55
C TYR A 4 -2.18 8.36 5.88
N ARG A 5 -1.25 8.46 6.84
CA ARG A 5 -0.82 9.77 7.35
C ARG A 5 -0.15 10.66 6.31
N ASN A 6 0.51 10.05 5.31
CA ASN A 6 1.13 10.78 4.20
C ASN A 6 2.04 11.91 4.71
N LEU A 7 3.00 11.54 5.54
CA LEU A 7 3.89 12.51 6.20
C LEU A 7 4.66 13.38 5.21
N GLY A 8 4.98 12.83 4.04
CA GLY A 8 5.68 13.58 3.00
C GLY A 8 4.81 14.51 2.17
N ARG A 9 3.49 14.37 2.28
CA ARG A 9 2.48 15.16 1.58
C ARG A 9 2.57 15.13 0.06
N THR A 10 3.35 14.20 -0.48
CA THR A 10 3.52 14.04 -1.93
C THR A 10 2.97 12.72 -2.43
N SER A 11 2.52 11.85 -1.52
CA SER A 11 2.00 10.54 -1.85
C SER A 11 0.59 10.61 -2.41
N GLY A 12 0.28 9.76 -3.40
CA GLY A 12 -1.07 9.60 -3.89
C GLY A 12 -1.92 8.66 -3.05
N VAL A 13 -1.38 8.09 -1.97
CA VAL A 13 -2.11 7.17 -1.10
C VAL A 13 -2.92 7.94 -0.07
N SER A 14 -4.22 7.63 0.05
CA SER A 14 -5.09 8.28 1.03
C SER A 14 -5.44 7.39 2.21
N ALA A 15 -5.58 6.08 1.99
CA ALA A 15 -5.99 5.15 3.04
C ALA A 15 -5.48 3.75 2.72
N TYR A 16 -5.54 2.86 3.70
CA TYR A 16 -5.14 1.47 3.52
C TYR A 16 -5.90 0.56 4.48
N GLU A 17 -5.92 -0.72 4.16
CA GLU A 17 -6.46 -1.75 5.04
C GLU A 17 -5.48 -2.92 5.02
N ALA A 18 -4.96 -3.29 6.20
CA ALA A 18 -4.02 -4.40 6.32
C ALA A 18 -4.73 -5.63 6.86
N GLY A 19 -4.75 -6.70 6.08
CA GLY A 19 -5.26 -8.00 6.52
C GLY A 19 -4.12 -8.92 6.90
N SER A 20 -4.44 -10.19 7.22
CA SER A 20 -3.41 -11.15 7.61
C SER A 20 -2.47 -11.46 6.45
N ASP A 21 -2.98 -11.59 5.24
CA ASP A 21 -2.23 -11.99 4.06
C ASP A 21 -2.37 -11.02 2.88
N TYR A 22 -2.80 -9.79 3.14
CA TYR A 22 -2.98 -8.79 2.10
C TYR A 22 -2.86 -7.38 2.66
N ILE A 23 -2.71 -6.42 1.75
CA ILE A 23 -2.92 -5.01 2.04
C ILE A 23 -3.76 -4.43 0.90
N ARG A 24 -4.72 -3.60 1.25
CA ARG A 24 -5.56 -2.89 0.29
C ARG A 24 -5.22 -1.42 0.39
N VAL A 25 -4.93 -0.79 -0.74
CA VAL A 25 -4.48 0.60 -0.78
C VAL A 25 -5.46 1.43 -1.60
N ARG A 26 -5.91 2.53 -1.01
CA ARG A 26 -6.79 3.48 -1.67
C ARG A 26 -5.97 4.71 -2.04
N PHE A 27 -6.04 5.08 -3.30
CA PHE A 27 -5.35 6.26 -3.80
C PHE A 27 -6.25 7.48 -3.76
N SER A 28 -5.64 8.67 -3.81
CA SER A 28 -6.37 9.94 -3.73
C SER A 28 -7.37 10.12 -4.89
N THR A 29 -7.17 9.40 -6.00
CA THR A 29 -8.10 9.37 -7.12
C THR A 29 -9.38 8.58 -6.82
N GLY A 30 -9.42 7.85 -5.71
CA GLY A 30 -10.53 6.98 -5.34
C GLY A 30 -10.32 5.52 -5.72
N SER A 31 -9.30 5.22 -6.51
CA SER A 31 -9.00 3.83 -6.91
C SER A 31 -8.48 3.02 -5.74
N VAL A 32 -8.92 1.75 -5.65
CA VAL A 32 -8.48 0.83 -4.61
C VAL A 32 -7.85 -0.38 -5.26
N TYR A 33 -6.65 -0.72 -4.81
CA TYR A 33 -5.91 -1.90 -5.29
C TYR A 33 -5.56 -2.80 -4.13
N SER A 34 -5.68 -4.10 -4.32
CA SER A 34 -5.34 -5.11 -3.31
C SER A 34 -4.06 -5.82 -3.72
N TYR A 35 -3.19 -6.06 -2.75
CA TYR A 35 -1.92 -6.77 -2.93
C TYR A 35 -1.91 -7.93 -1.94
N SER A 36 -1.92 -9.15 -2.45
CA SER A 36 -1.97 -10.34 -1.60
C SER A 36 -0.64 -11.09 -1.60
N TYR A 37 -0.45 -11.93 -0.61
CA TYR A 37 0.70 -12.83 -0.55
C TYR A 37 0.79 -13.67 -1.82
N ARG A 38 -0.37 -14.05 -2.34
CA ARG A 38 -0.47 -14.93 -3.49
C ARG A 38 0.09 -14.29 -4.75
N LYS A 39 -0.17 -13.01 -4.96
CA LYS A 39 0.22 -12.31 -6.20
C LYS A 39 1.47 -11.45 -6.01
N ALA A 40 1.48 -10.61 -5.01
CA ALA A 40 2.62 -9.72 -4.77
C ALA A 40 3.75 -10.39 -4.00
N GLY A 41 3.40 -11.40 -3.18
CA GLY A 41 4.38 -12.06 -2.33
C GLY A 41 4.37 -11.51 -0.92
N SER A 42 4.58 -12.40 0.07
CA SER A 42 4.51 -12.01 1.48
C SER A 42 5.53 -10.93 1.84
N GLY A 43 6.73 -10.99 1.27
CA GLY A 43 7.78 -10.01 1.55
C GLY A 43 7.35 -8.59 1.19
N HIS A 44 6.78 -8.42 -0.01
CA HIS A 44 6.30 -7.11 -0.45
C HIS A 44 5.10 -6.66 0.38
N VAL A 45 4.15 -7.54 0.65
CA VAL A 45 2.95 -7.18 1.41
C VAL A 45 3.31 -6.73 2.81
N GLU A 46 4.19 -7.47 3.50
CA GLU A 46 4.59 -7.11 4.86
C GLU A 46 5.38 -5.80 4.89
N GLN A 47 6.24 -5.56 3.92
CA GLN A 47 6.95 -4.29 3.82
C GLN A 47 5.98 -3.13 3.58
N MET A 48 4.98 -3.33 2.72
CA MET A 48 3.96 -2.32 2.46
C MET A 48 3.15 -1.99 3.73
N LYS A 49 2.85 -3.01 4.54
CA LYS A 49 2.15 -2.80 5.81
C LYS A 49 2.94 -1.91 6.75
N LEU A 50 4.26 -2.14 6.84
CA LEU A 50 5.13 -1.31 7.66
C LEU A 50 5.16 0.14 7.19
N LEU A 51 5.29 0.34 5.88
CA LEU A 51 5.32 1.68 5.30
C LEU A 51 3.98 2.39 5.48
N ALA A 52 2.87 1.66 5.36
CA ALA A 52 1.55 2.22 5.57
C ALA A 52 1.37 2.69 7.01
N LEU A 53 1.78 1.88 7.97
CA LEU A 53 1.71 2.21 9.39
C LEU A 53 2.59 3.41 9.72
N ARG A 54 3.77 3.48 9.11
CA ARG A 54 4.70 4.58 9.27
C ARG A 54 4.19 5.89 8.68
N GLY A 55 3.37 5.80 7.62
CA GLY A 55 2.77 6.98 7.00
C GLY A 55 3.67 7.66 5.98
N SER A 56 4.68 6.98 5.47
CA SER A 56 5.56 7.54 4.44
C SER A 56 6.21 6.43 3.62
N GLY A 57 6.48 6.72 2.35
CA GLY A 57 7.23 5.82 1.47
C GLY A 57 6.40 4.76 0.76
N LEU A 58 5.11 4.60 1.08
CA LEU A 58 4.29 3.55 0.49
C LEU A 58 4.09 3.75 -1.00
N ASN A 59 3.79 4.96 -1.44
CA ASN A 59 3.56 5.24 -2.85
C ASN A 59 4.81 4.96 -3.70
N SER A 60 5.96 5.38 -3.22
CA SER A 60 7.24 5.11 -3.91
C SER A 60 7.52 3.62 -4.00
N TYR A 61 7.26 2.90 -2.91
CA TYR A 61 7.44 1.45 -2.88
C TYR A 61 6.54 0.76 -3.92
N ILE A 62 5.27 1.15 -3.97
CA ILE A 62 4.33 0.60 -4.94
C ILE A 62 4.84 0.81 -6.36
N ASN A 63 5.22 2.03 -6.70
CA ASN A 63 5.68 2.36 -8.04
C ASN A 63 6.98 1.65 -8.42
N ARG A 64 7.87 1.38 -7.46
CA ARG A 64 9.15 0.73 -7.73
C ARG A 64 9.07 -0.78 -7.82
N PHE A 65 8.27 -1.41 -6.96
CA PHE A 65 8.35 -2.86 -6.76
C PHE A 65 7.08 -3.62 -7.12
N VAL A 66 5.91 -3.04 -6.87
CA VAL A 66 4.66 -3.81 -6.97
C VAL A 66 3.61 -3.15 -7.88
N LYS A 67 4.02 -2.22 -8.72
CA LYS A 67 3.10 -1.41 -9.53
C LYS A 67 2.05 -2.25 -10.26
N PHE A 68 2.44 -3.40 -10.79
CA PHE A 68 1.55 -4.27 -11.55
C PHE A 68 1.22 -5.58 -10.82
N LEU A 69 1.59 -5.69 -9.55
CA LEU A 69 1.40 -6.93 -8.78
C LEU A 69 0.12 -6.91 -7.93
N TYR A 70 -0.81 -6.03 -8.24
CA TYR A 70 -2.11 -6.02 -7.57
C TYR A 70 -2.98 -7.18 -8.08
N ASP A 71 -3.92 -7.59 -7.25
CA ASP A 71 -4.85 -8.69 -7.55
C ASP A 71 -5.85 -8.35 -8.64
#